data_687483ce898c0d26cfff8b57fd9f4101
#
_entry.id   687483ce898c0d26cfff8b57fd9f4101
#
_cell.length_a   1.000
_cell.length_b   1.000
_cell.length_c   1.000
_cell.angle_alpha   90.00
_cell.angle_beta   90.00
_cell.angle_gamma   90.00
#
_symmetry.space_group_name_H-M   'P 1'
#
loop_
_entity.id
_entity.type
_entity.pdbx_description
1 polymer ?
#
loop_
_entity_poly.entity_id
_entity_poly.type
_entity_poly.pdbx_seq_one_letter_code
_entity_poly.pdbx_strand_id
1 'polypeptide(L)'
;MSGFSKTFSVTGWRLGYVTADVKWMPAMSYFHDLTYVCAPSALQHGAAAGLEQLPAEFYTRLAADHQSKRERIVSALRDAGMEPSVPAGAYYVLARATRLPGETAAKKARHLLAKIGVSSVAGSAFFRPGRGEDLLRFCFAKKDHDLDEACARLRKL
;
A
#
# COMPACT_ATOMS: atom_id res chain seq x y z
N MET A 1 -15.47 5.42 -1.95
CA MET A 1 -14.37 6.31 -1.54
C MET A 1 -13.08 5.89 -2.21
N SER A 2 -12.31 6.85 -2.73
CA SER A 2 -10.96 6.63 -3.26
C SER A 2 -10.10 7.88 -3.06
N GLY A 3 -8.79 7.79 -3.34
CA GLY A 3 -7.87 8.91 -3.17
C GLY A 3 -6.87 9.01 -4.31
N PHE A 4 -6.46 10.22 -4.60
CA PHE A 4 -5.48 10.51 -5.67
C PHE A 4 -4.03 10.28 -5.24
N SER A 5 -3.80 10.13 -3.94
CA SER A 5 -2.47 10.06 -3.32
C SER A 5 -1.50 9.10 -3.99
N LYS A 6 -1.97 7.93 -4.42
CA LYS A 6 -1.12 6.87 -4.98
C LYS A 6 -1.20 6.83 -6.50
N THR A 7 -2.37 7.04 -7.07
CA THR A 7 -2.58 7.06 -8.52
C THR A 7 -1.71 8.13 -9.20
N PHE A 8 -1.62 9.31 -8.61
CA PHE A 8 -0.85 10.43 -9.15
C PHE A 8 0.45 10.73 -8.39
N SER A 9 0.83 9.86 -7.44
CA SER A 9 2.03 10.06 -6.58
C SER A 9 2.02 11.39 -5.81
N VAL A 10 0.84 11.89 -5.44
CA VAL A 10 0.60 13.18 -4.77
C VAL A 10 0.15 13.00 -3.31
N THR A 11 0.77 12.10 -2.58
CA THR A 11 0.37 11.75 -1.21
C THR A 11 0.26 12.97 -0.28
N GLY A 12 1.15 13.97 -0.46
CA GLY A 12 1.15 15.21 0.32
C GLY A 12 -0.03 16.16 0.03
N TRP A 13 -0.73 15.99 -1.08
CA TRP A 13 -1.86 16.83 -1.44
C TRP A 13 -3.12 16.57 -0.60
N ARG A 14 -3.21 15.43 0.03
CA ARG A 14 -4.33 15.06 0.92
C ARG A 14 -5.70 15.11 0.22
N LEU A 15 -5.76 14.71 -1.05
CA LEU A 15 -6.97 14.69 -1.86
C LEU A 15 -7.56 13.27 -1.98
N GLY A 16 -8.87 13.21 -1.90
CA GLY A 16 -9.67 12.03 -2.16
C GLY A 16 -11.07 12.41 -2.61
N TYR A 17 -11.86 11.43 -2.96
CA TYR A 17 -13.24 11.65 -3.38
C TYR A 17 -14.16 10.52 -2.88
N VAL A 18 -15.43 10.87 -2.79
CA VAL A 18 -16.52 9.93 -2.49
C VAL A 18 -17.53 9.98 -3.61
N THR A 19 -17.94 8.81 -4.07
CA THR A 19 -19.11 8.65 -4.93
C THR A 19 -20.16 7.86 -4.15
N ALA A 20 -21.40 8.34 -4.15
CA ALA A 20 -22.51 7.73 -3.44
C ALA A 20 -23.84 8.03 -4.14
N ASP A 21 -24.91 7.32 -3.76
CA ASP A 21 -26.26 7.66 -4.17
C ASP A 21 -26.59 9.09 -3.71
N VAL A 22 -27.28 9.84 -4.57
CA VAL A 22 -27.63 11.25 -4.35
C VAL A 22 -28.35 11.49 -3.02
N LYS A 23 -29.11 10.54 -2.53
CA LYS A 23 -29.81 10.63 -1.24
C LYS A 23 -28.89 10.78 -0.04
N TRP A 24 -27.61 10.34 -0.13
CA TRP A 24 -26.62 10.46 0.94
C TRP A 24 -25.82 11.76 0.90
N MET A 25 -25.79 12.41 -0.29
CA MET A 25 -24.92 13.57 -0.50
C MET A 25 -25.21 14.75 0.43
N PRO A 26 -26.49 15.12 0.74
CA PRO A 26 -26.74 16.24 1.65
C PRO A 26 -26.16 16.03 3.06
N ALA A 27 -26.35 14.83 3.62
CA ALA A 27 -25.80 14.52 4.95
C ALA A 27 -24.27 14.47 4.94
N MET A 28 -23.67 13.87 3.90
CA MET A 28 -22.22 13.80 3.74
C MET A 28 -21.61 15.20 3.57
N SER A 29 -22.20 16.06 2.77
CA SER A 29 -21.74 17.44 2.55
C SER A 29 -21.85 18.27 3.83
N TYR A 30 -22.92 18.11 4.60
CA TYR A 30 -23.09 18.81 5.88
C TYR A 30 -21.97 18.45 6.87
N PHE A 31 -21.70 17.17 7.07
CA PHE A 31 -20.62 16.74 7.97
C PHE A 31 -19.23 17.08 7.43
N HIS A 32 -19.04 17.05 6.12
CA HIS A 32 -17.77 17.44 5.51
C HIS A 32 -17.49 18.93 5.76
N ASP A 33 -18.48 19.81 5.57
CA ASP A 33 -18.37 21.24 5.84
C ASP A 33 -18.00 21.51 7.31
N LEU A 34 -18.67 20.84 8.26
CA LEU A 34 -18.39 21.01 9.67
C LEU A 34 -17.00 20.49 10.12
N THR A 35 -16.42 19.52 9.39
CA THR A 35 -15.17 18.88 9.81
C THR A 35 -13.96 19.39 9.06
N TYR A 36 -14.10 19.76 7.79
CA TYR A 36 -12.98 20.05 6.92
C TYR A 36 -13.20 21.26 5.99
N VAL A 37 -14.42 21.73 5.82
CA VAL A 37 -14.86 22.78 4.90
C VAL A 37 -14.63 22.40 3.43
N CYS A 38 -13.38 22.41 2.96
CA CYS A 38 -13.03 21.96 1.60
C CYS A 38 -11.55 21.60 1.49
N ALA A 39 -11.22 20.76 0.50
CA ALA A 39 -9.84 20.55 0.10
C ALA A 39 -9.30 21.82 -0.60
N PRO A 40 -7.97 22.11 -0.54
CA PRO A 40 -7.39 23.27 -1.19
C PRO A 40 -7.71 23.32 -2.69
N SER A 41 -8.32 24.42 -3.16
CA SER A 41 -8.84 24.54 -4.53
C SER A 41 -7.77 24.34 -5.60
N ALA A 42 -6.58 24.93 -5.41
CA ALA A 42 -5.46 24.74 -6.34
C ALA A 42 -5.09 23.26 -6.55
N LEU A 43 -5.12 22.45 -5.48
CA LEU A 43 -4.82 21.03 -5.56
C LEU A 43 -5.96 20.23 -6.20
N GLN A 44 -7.21 20.67 -6.00
CA GLN A 44 -8.36 20.09 -6.70
C GLN A 44 -8.26 20.33 -8.21
N HIS A 45 -7.88 21.55 -8.66
CA HIS A 45 -7.63 21.83 -10.07
C HIS A 45 -6.50 20.97 -10.64
N GLY A 46 -5.41 20.77 -9.90
CA GLY A 46 -4.34 19.88 -10.30
C GLY A 46 -4.78 18.42 -10.46
N ALA A 47 -5.62 17.91 -9.56
CA ALA A 47 -6.17 16.56 -9.66
C ALA A 47 -7.16 16.44 -10.84
N ALA A 48 -7.99 17.46 -11.08
CA ALA A 48 -8.90 17.53 -12.23
C ALA A 48 -8.12 17.49 -13.55
N ALA A 49 -7.07 18.30 -13.68
CA ALA A 49 -6.19 18.28 -14.84
C ALA A 49 -5.58 16.88 -15.08
N GLY A 50 -5.16 16.20 -14.03
CA GLY A 50 -4.66 14.83 -14.13
C GLY A 50 -5.73 13.85 -14.66
N LEU A 51 -6.98 13.97 -14.21
CA LEU A 51 -8.08 13.12 -14.68
C LEU A 51 -8.47 13.42 -16.14
N GLU A 52 -8.40 14.67 -16.57
CA GLU A 52 -8.81 15.12 -17.91
C GLU A 52 -7.72 14.89 -18.96
N GLN A 53 -6.45 15.06 -18.60
CA GLN A 53 -5.35 15.09 -19.56
C GLN A 53 -4.57 13.79 -19.66
N LEU A 54 -4.60 12.94 -18.63
CA LEU A 54 -3.90 11.66 -18.68
C LEU A 54 -4.72 10.65 -19.49
N PRO A 55 -4.08 10.00 -20.49
CA PRO A 55 -4.76 9.02 -21.32
C PRO A 55 -5.06 7.72 -20.55
N ALA A 56 -5.98 6.92 -21.06
CA ALA A 56 -6.36 5.63 -20.45
C ALA A 56 -5.15 4.69 -20.27
N GLU A 57 -4.18 4.77 -21.15
CA GLU A 57 -2.94 4.00 -21.12
C GLU A 57 -2.08 4.30 -19.89
N PHE A 58 -2.18 5.48 -19.31
CA PHE A 58 -1.52 5.80 -18.03
C PHE A 58 -1.99 4.83 -16.93
N TYR A 59 -3.29 4.62 -16.81
CA TYR A 59 -3.88 3.78 -15.76
C TYR A 59 -3.60 2.30 -16.01
N THR A 60 -3.68 1.85 -17.25
CA THR A 60 -3.41 0.45 -17.61
C THR A 60 -1.93 0.10 -17.42
N ARG A 61 -1.02 1.01 -17.79
CA ARG A 61 0.42 0.82 -17.53
C ARG A 61 0.73 0.83 -16.04
N LEU A 62 0.12 1.72 -15.26
CA LEU A 62 0.28 1.74 -13.80
C LEU A 62 -0.15 0.42 -13.18
N ALA A 63 -1.28 -0.13 -13.61
CA ALA A 63 -1.77 -1.43 -13.14
C ALA A 63 -0.82 -2.59 -13.51
N ALA A 64 -0.33 -2.62 -14.75
CA ALA A 64 0.60 -3.64 -15.22
C ALA A 64 1.96 -3.58 -14.49
N ASP A 65 2.49 -2.38 -14.26
CA ASP A 65 3.72 -2.17 -13.48
C ASP A 65 3.56 -2.72 -12.04
N HIS A 66 2.45 -2.37 -11.38
CA HIS A 66 2.18 -2.85 -10.04
C HIS A 66 1.94 -4.37 -9.99
N GLN A 67 1.33 -4.95 -11.02
CA GLN A 67 1.18 -6.39 -11.12
C GLN A 67 2.54 -7.09 -11.21
N SER A 68 3.41 -6.62 -12.08
CA SER A 68 4.78 -7.16 -12.22
C SER A 68 5.56 -7.07 -10.89
N LYS A 69 5.50 -5.92 -10.21
CA LYS A 69 6.14 -5.71 -8.91
C LYS A 69 5.57 -6.64 -7.83
N ARG A 70 4.25 -6.83 -7.83
CA ARG A 70 3.57 -7.77 -6.92
C ARG A 70 4.06 -9.20 -7.12
N GLU A 71 4.16 -9.65 -8.37
CA GLU A 71 4.59 -11.01 -8.69
C GLU A 71 6.02 -11.26 -8.24
N ARG A 72 6.92 -10.28 -8.44
CA ARG A 72 8.32 -10.37 -7.98
C ARG A 72 8.42 -10.51 -6.46
N ILE A 73 7.76 -9.65 -5.69
CA ILE A 73 7.83 -9.71 -4.22
C ILE A 73 7.17 -10.97 -3.67
N VAL A 74 6.03 -11.38 -4.24
CA VAL A 74 5.32 -12.61 -3.84
C VAL A 74 6.20 -13.84 -4.04
N SER A 75 6.89 -13.93 -5.19
CA SER A 75 7.87 -15.01 -5.44
C SER A 75 8.97 -15.00 -4.39
N ALA A 76 9.62 -13.84 -4.17
CA ALA A 76 10.73 -13.74 -3.21
C ALA A 76 10.31 -14.06 -1.76
N LEU A 77 9.09 -13.69 -1.36
CA LEU A 77 8.55 -14.04 -0.04
C LEU A 77 8.33 -15.54 0.11
N ARG A 78 7.84 -16.22 -0.93
CA ARG A 78 7.71 -17.69 -0.95
C ARG A 78 9.07 -18.37 -0.88
N ASP A 79 10.02 -17.92 -1.66
CA ASP A 79 11.40 -18.42 -1.66
C ASP A 79 12.04 -18.26 -0.26
N ALA A 80 11.71 -17.20 0.46
CA ALA A 80 12.11 -16.96 1.86
C ALA A 80 11.33 -17.79 2.89
N GLY A 81 10.47 -18.71 2.47
CA GLY A 81 9.68 -19.57 3.34
C GLY A 81 8.52 -18.87 4.06
N MET A 82 8.09 -17.71 3.57
CA MET A 82 6.88 -17.03 4.04
C MET A 82 5.66 -17.41 3.19
N GLU A 83 4.48 -17.17 3.73
CA GLU A 83 3.20 -17.44 3.06
C GLU A 83 2.50 -16.11 2.73
N PRO A 84 2.73 -15.54 1.52
CA PRO A 84 2.10 -14.29 1.12
C PRO A 84 0.63 -14.50 0.77
N SER A 85 -0.24 -13.62 1.31
CA SER A 85 -1.61 -13.44 0.85
C SER A 85 -1.59 -12.54 -0.38
N VAL A 86 -1.80 -13.12 -1.56
CA VAL A 86 -1.69 -12.41 -2.84
C VAL A 86 -2.88 -11.46 -3.00
N PRO A 87 -2.69 -10.14 -3.00
CA PRO A 87 -3.79 -9.20 -3.13
C PRO A 87 -4.24 -9.09 -4.59
N ALA A 88 -5.53 -8.91 -4.83
CA ALA A 88 -6.06 -8.64 -6.16
C ALA A 88 -5.75 -7.21 -6.65
N GLY A 89 -5.38 -6.31 -5.74
CA GLY A 89 -5.06 -4.91 -6.03
C GLY A 89 -4.18 -4.30 -4.93
N ALA A 90 -4.15 -2.97 -4.85
CA ALA A 90 -3.31 -2.20 -3.93
C ALA A 90 -1.79 -2.37 -4.21
N TYR A 91 -0.96 -2.07 -3.23
CA TYR A 91 0.51 -2.06 -3.35
C TYR A 91 1.20 -2.61 -2.09
N TYR A 92 0.45 -3.34 -1.29
CA TYR A 92 0.94 -4.06 -0.12
C TYR A 92 0.62 -5.54 -0.23
N VAL A 93 1.52 -6.35 0.33
CA VAL A 93 1.28 -7.77 0.56
C VAL A 93 1.46 -8.07 2.05
N LEU A 94 0.53 -8.81 2.63
CA LEU A 94 0.70 -9.43 3.95
C LEU A 94 1.27 -10.82 3.75
N ALA A 95 2.30 -11.15 4.51
CA ALA A 95 2.87 -12.50 4.49
C ALA A 95 2.96 -13.06 5.90
N ARG A 96 2.56 -14.32 6.06
CA ARG A 96 2.76 -15.05 7.29
C ARG A 96 4.25 -15.42 7.41
N ALA A 97 4.83 -15.07 8.54
CA ALA A 97 6.27 -15.17 8.80
C ALA A 97 6.55 -16.01 10.07
N THR A 98 5.90 -17.17 10.18
CA THR A 98 5.99 -18.04 11.36
C THR A 98 7.39 -18.58 11.59
N ARG A 99 8.17 -18.76 10.52
CA ARG A 99 9.55 -19.28 10.60
C ARG A 99 10.56 -18.26 11.07
N LEU A 100 10.22 -16.95 11.03
CA LEU A 100 11.13 -15.90 11.51
C LEU A 100 11.21 -15.92 13.05
N PRO A 101 12.41 -15.73 13.61
CA PRO A 101 12.60 -15.59 15.04
C PRO A 101 11.84 -14.39 15.62
N GLY A 102 11.24 -14.57 16.77
CA GLY A 102 10.50 -13.55 17.51
C GLY A 102 9.05 -13.95 17.80
N GLU A 103 8.63 -13.67 19.01
CA GLU A 103 7.28 -13.99 19.50
C GLU A 103 6.19 -13.04 18.96
N THR A 104 6.61 -11.83 18.54
CA THR A 104 5.70 -10.80 18.06
C THR A 104 6.07 -10.36 16.64
N ALA A 105 5.09 -9.86 15.89
CA ALA A 105 5.32 -9.31 14.55
C ALA A 105 6.37 -8.19 14.56
N ALA A 106 6.42 -7.38 15.61
CA ALA A 106 7.42 -6.33 15.76
C ALA A 106 8.85 -6.89 15.95
N LYS A 107 9.02 -7.98 16.73
CA LYS A 107 10.32 -8.67 16.88
C LYS A 107 10.74 -9.30 15.55
N LYS A 108 9.83 -9.95 14.82
CA LYS A 108 10.08 -10.51 13.49
C LYS A 108 10.50 -9.45 12.47
N ALA A 109 9.80 -8.30 12.43
CA ALA A 109 10.15 -7.19 11.55
C ALA A 109 11.55 -6.63 11.85
N ARG A 110 11.90 -6.45 13.12
CA ARG A 110 13.25 -6.02 13.53
C ARG A 110 14.32 -7.05 13.18
N HIS A 111 14.02 -8.35 13.37
CA HIS A 111 14.95 -9.41 12.99
C HIS A 111 15.23 -9.38 11.47
N LEU A 112 14.19 -9.27 10.65
CA LEU A 112 14.32 -9.16 9.19
C LEU A 112 15.19 -7.96 8.78
N LEU A 113 14.92 -6.80 9.37
CA LEU A 113 15.69 -5.59 9.12
C LEU A 113 17.17 -5.76 9.52
N ALA A 114 17.43 -6.29 10.71
CA ALA A 114 18.80 -6.48 11.21
C ALA A 114 19.58 -7.56 10.42
N LYS A 115 18.90 -8.63 10.01
CA LYS A 115 19.53 -9.78 9.35
C LYS A 115 19.87 -9.52 7.89
N ILE A 116 18.94 -8.95 7.13
CA ILE A 116 19.07 -8.78 5.66
C ILE A 116 18.81 -7.35 5.18
N GLY A 117 18.53 -6.40 6.07
CA GLY A 117 18.30 -5.00 5.68
C GLY A 117 16.99 -4.75 4.93
N VAL A 118 15.99 -5.64 5.04
CA VAL A 118 14.67 -5.46 4.44
C VAL A 118 13.67 -5.01 5.51
N SER A 119 13.06 -3.84 5.31
CA SER A 119 12.05 -3.32 6.23
C SER A 119 10.66 -3.86 5.92
N SER A 120 9.90 -4.12 6.96
CA SER A 120 8.48 -4.50 6.89
C SER A 120 7.72 -3.85 8.04
N VAL A 121 6.41 -3.84 7.96
CA VAL A 121 5.56 -3.35 9.06
C VAL A 121 4.92 -4.54 9.75
N ALA A 122 4.98 -4.53 11.09
CA ALA A 122 4.36 -5.57 11.91
C ALA A 122 2.85 -5.67 11.61
N GLY A 123 2.36 -6.88 11.36
CA GLY A 123 0.95 -7.11 11.04
C GLY A 123 0.02 -6.68 12.18
N SER A 124 0.42 -6.88 13.42
CA SER A 124 -0.34 -6.47 14.60
C SER A 124 -0.73 -4.98 14.64
N ALA A 125 -0.03 -4.12 13.87
CA ALA A 125 -0.42 -2.71 13.70
C ALA A 125 -1.75 -2.51 12.94
N PHE A 126 -2.29 -3.54 12.28
CA PHE A 126 -3.50 -3.48 11.45
C PHE A 126 -4.66 -4.30 12.00
N PHE A 127 -4.49 -4.93 13.15
CA PHE A 127 -5.48 -5.82 13.74
C PHE A 127 -5.76 -5.41 15.20
N ARG A 128 -6.81 -5.98 15.78
CA ARG A 128 -7.10 -5.85 17.20
C ARG A 128 -5.96 -6.46 18.03
N PRO A 129 -5.77 -6.01 19.28
CA PRO A 129 -4.76 -6.58 20.18
C PRO A 129 -4.74 -8.10 20.19
N GLY A 130 -3.55 -8.69 20.14
CA GLY A 130 -3.35 -10.14 20.10
C GLY A 130 -3.58 -10.81 18.73
N ARG A 131 -3.83 -10.02 17.67
CA ARG A 131 -3.98 -10.54 16.31
C ARG A 131 -2.87 -10.03 15.39
N GLY A 132 -2.55 -10.82 14.34
CA GLY A 132 -1.57 -10.43 13.33
C GLY A 132 -0.11 -10.51 13.78
N GLU A 133 0.20 -11.20 14.88
CA GLU A 133 1.55 -11.36 15.41
C GLU A 133 2.44 -12.31 14.58
N ASP A 134 1.85 -13.03 13.67
CA ASP A 134 2.51 -13.89 12.69
C ASP A 134 2.65 -13.25 11.30
N LEU A 135 2.11 -12.02 11.12
CA LEU A 135 2.04 -11.34 9.83
C LEU A 135 3.04 -10.19 9.73
N LEU A 136 3.63 -10.03 8.56
CA LEU A 136 4.41 -8.86 8.15
C LEU A 136 3.82 -8.27 6.88
N ARG A 137 3.74 -6.93 6.81
CA ARG A 137 3.30 -6.21 5.62
C ARG A 137 4.50 -5.66 4.85
N PHE A 138 4.55 -5.97 3.56
CA PHE A 138 5.55 -5.47 2.62
C PHE A 138 4.91 -4.52 1.62
N CYS A 139 5.65 -3.48 1.22
CA CYS A 139 5.25 -2.52 0.19
C CYS A 139 6.04 -2.83 -1.09
N PHE A 140 5.34 -3.07 -2.20
CA PHE A 140 5.98 -3.29 -3.50
C PHE A 140 5.92 -2.08 -4.46
N ALA A 141 5.26 -0.98 -4.06
CA ALA A 141 5.33 0.28 -4.80
C ALA A 141 6.68 0.97 -4.55
N LYS A 142 7.72 0.42 -5.13
CA LYS A 142 9.10 0.88 -5.04
C LYS A 142 9.69 1.07 -6.43
N LYS A 143 10.84 1.74 -6.53
CA LYS A 143 11.62 1.73 -7.77
C LYS A 143 12.09 0.30 -8.03
N ASP A 144 12.27 -0.06 -9.30
CA ASP A 144 12.60 -1.44 -9.67
C ASP A 144 13.90 -1.93 -9.01
N HIS A 145 14.95 -1.12 -9.02
CA HIS A 145 16.23 -1.50 -8.39
C HIS A 145 16.10 -1.74 -6.88
N ASP A 146 15.31 -0.94 -6.15
CA ASP A 146 15.09 -1.12 -4.71
C ASP A 146 14.31 -2.41 -4.44
N LEU A 147 13.31 -2.70 -5.28
CA LEU A 147 12.50 -3.91 -5.16
C LEU A 147 13.32 -5.16 -5.49
N ASP A 148 14.10 -5.13 -6.54
CA ASP A 148 14.95 -6.25 -6.96
C ASP A 148 16.02 -6.57 -5.92
N GLU A 149 16.66 -5.53 -5.35
CA GLU A 149 17.57 -5.68 -4.22
C GLU A 149 16.89 -6.31 -3.00
N ALA A 150 15.71 -5.83 -2.63
CA ALA A 150 14.94 -6.40 -1.52
C ALA A 150 14.57 -7.85 -1.78
N CYS A 151 14.14 -8.19 -2.99
CA CYS A 151 13.84 -9.56 -3.39
C CYS A 151 15.08 -10.46 -3.35
N ALA A 152 16.23 -9.97 -3.80
CA ALA A 152 17.49 -10.71 -3.73
C ALA A 152 17.94 -10.98 -2.30
N ARG A 153 17.73 -10.01 -1.39
CA ARG A 153 18.02 -10.16 0.04
C ARG A 153 17.06 -11.13 0.73
N LEU A 154 15.77 -11.07 0.41
CA LEU A 154 14.76 -12.02 0.93
C LEU A 154 15.12 -13.47 0.61
N ARG A 155 15.60 -13.75 -0.60
CA ARG A 155 16.03 -15.11 -1.02
C ARG A 155 17.25 -15.66 -0.28
N LYS A 156 17.94 -14.83 0.49
CA LYS A 156 19.12 -15.23 1.32
C LYS A 156 18.70 -15.53 2.77
N LEU A 157 17.44 -15.46 3.10
CA LEU A 157 16.93 -15.70 4.45
C LEU A 157 16.85 -17.19 4.75
#